data_ae8fd415d1d754f89d4b50f226c738f5
#
_entry.id   ae8fd415d1d754f89d4b50f226c738f5
#
_cell.length_a   1.000
_cell.length_b   1.000
_cell.length_c   1.000
_cell.angle_alpha   90.00
_cell.angle_beta   90.00
_cell.angle_gamma   90.00
#
_symmetry.space_group_name_H-M   'P 1'
#
loop_
_entity.id
_entity.type
_entity.pdbx_description
1 polymer ?
#
loop_
_entity_poly.entity_id
_entity_poly.type
_entity_poly.pdbx_seq_one_letter_code
_entity_poly.pdbx_strand_id
1 'polypeptide(L)'
;PTYVSDILMLPGHDIRYIRMEKVIMEYLDLVFDQYEVSDPNYICVTRNADVSPDDEALEVTDDFRKLMQSTLHKRRRMAVVRLETAEKLTPEMQEYFCKKFKITPEQIFRTKMPMKLDYMFSIAGNLPESMKKALVYEPFSPQKSAHVQDGNMLKQVKKNDILLFYPYESMDPFLKLIKDAAADPNVMTIKITIYRLAKKARLVEYLCAAAENGKEVTVLIELRARFDEQNNIDWSERLEEAGCRVIYGFDGYKVHSKICLITYRNRNDIQYITQVGTGNYNEKTAAMYTDLSLMTADPRIGQDAAEFFKNMSIGNLQGSYQYLIVSPVSLKSRILQMMDEEIIKGSEGRIIMKMNSVTDVDFIKKVSEASCAGVRVDLIVRGICCILPGVPGFTENVRVMSVVGRYLEHPRIFSFGIGKEQKIYIGS
;
A
#
# COMPACT_ATOMS: atom_id res chain seq x y z
N PRO A 1 -26.55 -7.11 -7.79
CA PRO A 1 -26.00 -8.46 -7.69
C PRO A 1 -24.69 -8.58 -8.48
N THR A 2 -23.70 -9.28 -8.00
CA THR A 2 -22.36 -9.40 -8.62
C THR A 2 -22.35 -10.11 -9.99
N TYR A 3 -23.45 -10.76 -10.35
CA TYR A 3 -23.64 -11.43 -11.64
C TYR A 3 -24.30 -10.53 -12.71
N VAL A 4 -24.70 -9.32 -12.35
CA VAL A 4 -25.26 -8.34 -13.29
C VAL A 4 -24.14 -7.36 -13.65
N SER A 5 -23.91 -7.15 -14.95
CA SER A 5 -22.95 -6.17 -15.44
C SER A 5 -23.35 -4.74 -15.04
N ASP A 6 -22.40 -3.90 -14.71
CA ASP A 6 -22.65 -2.49 -14.41
C ASP A 6 -23.12 -1.67 -15.63
N ILE A 7 -22.88 -2.19 -16.83
CA ILE A 7 -23.26 -1.56 -18.11
C ILE A 7 -23.88 -2.60 -19.06
N LEU A 8 -24.80 -2.11 -19.89
CA LEU A 8 -25.30 -2.79 -21.10
C LEU A 8 -24.68 -2.12 -22.32
N MET A 9 -23.85 -2.87 -23.06
CA MET A 9 -23.30 -2.39 -24.33
C MET A 9 -24.39 -2.43 -25.40
N LEU A 10 -24.55 -1.35 -26.14
CA LEU A 10 -25.51 -1.25 -27.22
C LEU A 10 -24.85 -1.64 -28.56
N PRO A 11 -25.59 -2.29 -29.47
CA PRO A 11 -25.08 -2.62 -30.80
C PRO A 11 -24.82 -1.35 -31.61
N GLY A 12 -23.81 -1.39 -32.49
CA GLY A 12 -23.46 -0.31 -33.39
C GLY A 12 -21.94 -0.21 -33.63
N HIS A 13 -21.54 0.71 -34.50
CA HIS A 13 -20.13 0.93 -34.83
C HIS A 13 -19.42 1.80 -33.77
N ASP A 14 -20.18 2.66 -33.07
CA ASP A 14 -19.67 3.50 -32.00
C ASP A 14 -19.83 2.83 -30.65
N ILE A 15 -19.00 3.22 -29.68
CA ILE A 15 -19.15 2.77 -28.30
C ILE A 15 -20.36 3.48 -27.70
N ARG A 16 -21.42 2.69 -27.52
CA ARG A 16 -22.63 3.13 -26.84
C ARG A 16 -22.92 2.18 -25.70
N TYR A 17 -23.27 2.71 -24.57
CA TYR A 17 -23.64 1.91 -23.40
C TYR A 17 -24.71 2.61 -22.58
N ILE A 18 -25.45 1.82 -21.84
CA ILE A 18 -26.39 2.28 -20.81
C ILE A 18 -25.92 1.69 -19.48
N ARG A 19 -25.92 2.49 -18.44
CA ARG A 19 -25.67 1.96 -17.09
C ARG A 19 -26.85 1.12 -16.64
N MET A 20 -26.56 -0.01 -16.00
CA MET A 20 -27.57 -1.01 -15.63
C MET A 20 -28.65 -0.43 -14.71
N GLU A 21 -28.30 0.47 -13.80
CA GLU A 21 -29.29 1.15 -12.95
C GLU A 21 -30.31 1.96 -13.77
N LYS A 22 -29.91 2.51 -14.92
CA LYS A 22 -30.86 3.21 -15.82
C LYS A 22 -31.78 2.24 -16.54
N VAL A 23 -31.26 1.09 -16.94
CA VAL A 23 -32.08 0.03 -17.54
C VAL A 23 -33.12 -0.49 -16.52
N ILE A 24 -32.69 -0.75 -15.30
CA ILE A 24 -33.59 -1.20 -14.22
C ILE A 24 -34.65 -0.13 -13.93
N MET A 25 -34.27 1.16 -13.89
CA MET A 25 -35.21 2.26 -13.65
C MET A 25 -36.29 2.35 -14.74
N GLU A 26 -35.95 2.10 -16.00
CA GLU A 26 -36.87 2.13 -17.13
C GLU A 26 -37.89 0.97 -17.11
N TYR A 27 -37.50 -0.16 -16.55
CA TYR A 27 -38.31 -1.40 -16.52
C TYR A 27 -38.74 -1.77 -15.10
N LEU A 28 -38.92 -0.80 -14.21
CA LEU A 28 -39.32 -1.06 -12.81
C LEU A 28 -40.66 -1.77 -12.71
N ASP A 29 -41.60 -1.48 -13.59
CA ASP A 29 -42.92 -2.14 -13.64
C ASP A 29 -42.82 -3.63 -13.90
N LEU A 30 -41.79 -4.09 -14.66
CA LEU A 30 -41.52 -5.49 -14.87
C LEU A 30 -40.80 -6.13 -13.67
N VAL A 31 -40.07 -5.37 -12.90
CA VAL A 31 -39.35 -5.87 -11.71
C VAL A 31 -40.30 -5.95 -10.50
N PHE A 32 -41.26 -5.02 -10.43
CA PHE A 32 -42.20 -4.86 -9.32
C PHE A 32 -43.63 -4.94 -9.85
N ASP A 33 -43.95 -6.03 -10.62
CA ASP A 33 -45.20 -6.24 -11.33
C ASP A 33 -46.46 -6.26 -10.44
N GLN A 34 -46.30 -6.43 -9.13
CA GLN A 34 -47.39 -6.43 -8.13
C GLN A 34 -47.56 -5.10 -7.40
N TYR A 35 -46.80 -4.08 -7.75
CA TYR A 35 -46.79 -2.76 -7.09
C TYR A 35 -46.88 -1.62 -8.10
N GLU A 36 -47.60 -0.58 -7.74
CA GLU A 36 -47.52 0.70 -8.43
C GLU A 36 -46.26 1.45 -7.98
N VAL A 37 -45.35 1.75 -8.90
CA VAL A 37 -44.11 2.43 -8.60
C VAL A 37 -44.24 3.93 -8.81
N SER A 38 -44.10 4.72 -7.73
CA SER A 38 -44.09 6.18 -7.76
C SER A 38 -42.69 6.70 -7.36
N ASP A 39 -42.27 7.83 -7.92
CA ASP A 39 -41.01 8.54 -7.58
C ASP A 39 -39.78 7.64 -7.48
N PRO A 40 -39.47 6.87 -8.52
CA PRO A 40 -38.36 5.94 -8.48
C PRO A 40 -37.02 6.67 -8.35
N ASN A 41 -36.15 6.16 -7.48
CA ASN A 41 -34.82 6.74 -7.25
C ASN A 41 -33.81 5.63 -7.00
N TYR A 42 -32.55 5.85 -7.38
CA TYR A 42 -31.47 4.96 -6.98
C TYR A 42 -30.51 5.71 -6.04
N ILE A 43 -30.00 4.98 -5.08
CA ILE A 43 -29.19 5.54 -4.00
C ILE A 43 -27.86 4.81 -3.89
N CYS A 44 -26.87 5.50 -3.36
CA CYS A 44 -25.62 4.91 -2.95
C CYS A 44 -25.35 5.23 -1.46
N VAL A 45 -25.05 4.19 -0.69
CA VAL A 45 -24.80 4.29 0.76
C VAL A 45 -23.32 4.12 1.02
N THR A 46 -22.70 5.13 1.62
CA THR A 46 -21.34 5.02 2.16
C THR A 46 -21.44 4.71 3.66
N ARG A 47 -20.81 3.63 4.08
CA ARG A 47 -20.74 3.22 5.48
C ARG A 47 -19.39 3.57 6.08
N ASN A 48 -19.35 3.76 7.38
CA ASN A 48 -18.09 3.87 8.10
C ASN A 48 -17.27 2.59 7.85
N ALA A 49 -16.01 2.77 7.44
CA ALA A 49 -15.09 1.67 7.19
C ALA A 49 -14.05 1.49 8.30
N ASP A 50 -13.95 2.46 9.21
CA ASP A 50 -13.03 2.42 10.34
C ASP A 50 -13.67 1.62 11.48
N VAL A 51 -13.44 0.31 11.44
CA VAL A 51 -13.69 -0.57 12.58
C VAL A 51 -12.37 -0.77 13.27
N SER A 52 -12.23 -0.22 14.47
CA SER A 52 -11.22 -0.68 15.41
C SER A 52 -11.73 -1.95 16.10
N PRO A 53 -10.91 -2.99 16.24
CA PRO A 53 -11.24 -4.10 17.13
C PRO A 53 -11.49 -3.68 18.57
N ASP A 54 -11.02 -2.47 18.93
CA ASP A 54 -11.13 -1.88 20.29
C ASP A 54 -12.49 -1.21 20.56
N ASP A 55 -13.32 -0.98 19.53
CA ASP A 55 -14.60 -0.25 19.68
C ASP A 55 -15.74 -1.07 20.30
N GLU A 56 -15.56 -2.35 20.54
CA GLU A 56 -16.47 -3.18 21.31
C GLU A 56 -15.68 -4.10 22.24
N ALA A 57 -16.12 -4.25 23.48
CA ALA A 57 -15.69 -5.31 24.40
C ALA A 57 -15.97 -6.68 23.72
N LEU A 58 -15.09 -7.07 22.83
CA LEU A 58 -15.15 -8.35 22.15
C LEU A 58 -14.63 -9.39 23.11
N GLU A 59 -15.40 -10.45 23.29
CA GLU A 59 -14.96 -11.65 23.98
C GLU A 59 -13.54 -11.98 23.53
N VAL A 60 -12.65 -12.15 24.49
CA VAL A 60 -11.24 -12.52 24.28
C VAL A 60 -11.22 -13.82 23.49
N THR A 61 -11.14 -13.71 22.17
CA THR A 61 -10.84 -14.86 21.31
C THR A 61 -9.36 -14.84 21.02
N ASP A 62 -8.66 -15.90 21.39
CA ASP A 62 -7.23 -16.08 21.15
C ASP A 62 -6.85 -16.11 19.65
N ASP A 63 -7.83 -16.04 18.75
CA ASP A 63 -7.63 -16.09 17.30
C ASP A 63 -8.00 -14.77 16.61
N PHE A 64 -7.00 -13.92 16.39
CA PHE A 64 -7.15 -12.63 15.71
C PHE A 64 -7.76 -12.73 14.29
N ARG A 65 -7.62 -13.87 13.60
CA ARG A 65 -8.26 -14.10 12.30
C ARG A 65 -9.77 -14.19 12.41
N LYS A 66 -10.27 -14.97 13.39
CA LYS A 66 -11.72 -15.10 13.64
C LYS A 66 -12.31 -13.75 13.98
N LEU A 67 -11.59 -12.96 14.78
CA LEU A 67 -11.96 -11.59 15.10
C LEU A 67 -12.06 -10.74 13.82
N MET A 68 -11.06 -10.79 12.95
CA MET A 68 -11.08 -10.04 11.67
C MET A 68 -12.19 -10.52 10.72
N GLN A 69 -12.43 -11.82 10.62
CA GLN A 69 -13.54 -12.36 9.83
C GLN A 69 -14.90 -11.85 10.35
N SER A 70 -15.11 -11.88 11.66
CA SER A 70 -16.34 -11.33 12.27
C SER A 70 -16.48 -9.83 12.02
N THR A 71 -15.38 -9.08 12.13
CA THR A 71 -15.31 -7.64 11.84
C THR A 71 -15.67 -7.32 10.40
N LEU A 72 -15.20 -8.11 9.43
CA LEU A 72 -15.55 -7.95 8.01
C LEU A 72 -17.06 -8.17 7.76
N HIS A 73 -17.67 -9.14 8.44
CA HIS A 73 -19.12 -9.34 8.39
C HIS A 73 -19.90 -8.17 9.02
N LYS A 74 -19.38 -7.61 10.12
CA LYS A 74 -19.98 -6.45 10.80
C LYS A 74 -19.87 -5.17 9.96
N ARG A 75 -18.81 -4.98 9.15
CA ARG A 75 -18.67 -3.81 8.26
C ARG A 75 -19.88 -3.57 7.36
N ARG A 76 -20.53 -4.63 6.89
CA ARG A 76 -21.76 -4.52 6.08
C ARG A 76 -22.94 -3.91 6.85
N ARG A 77 -22.85 -3.86 8.18
CA ARG A 77 -23.88 -3.33 9.08
C ARG A 77 -23.45 -2.03 9.77
N MET A 78 -22.25 -1.52 9.48
CA MET A 78 -21.74 -0.30 10.09
C MET A 78 -22.61 0.92 9.79
N ALA A 79 -22.49 1.94 10.64
CA ALA A 79 -23.24 3.18 10.52
C ALA A 79 -23.08 3.80 9.13
N VAL A 80 -24.18 4.25 8.55
CA VAL A 80 -24.17 5.04 7.32
C VAL A 80 -23.64 6.42 7.65
N VAL A 81 -22.67 6.89 6.89
CA VAL A 81 -22.08 8.24 7.06
C VAL A 81 -22.45 9.18 5.93
N ARG A 82 -22.88 8.63 4.79
CA ARG A 82 -23.31 9.42 3.61
C ARG A 82 -24.34 8.63 2.81
N LEU A 83 -25.38 9.31 2.38
CA LEU A 83 -26.35 8.84 1.41
C LEU A 83 -26.31 9.74 0.17
N GLU A 84 -26.07 9.15 -0.99
CA GLU A 84 -26.17 9.83 -2.28
C GLU A 84 -27.43 9.39 -3.01
N THR A 85 -28.12 10.33 -3.65
CA THR A 85 -29.36 10.11 -4.39
C THR A 85 -29.27 10.69 -5.79
N ALA A 86 -29.85 10.03 -6.77
CA ALA A 86 -29.88 10.53 -8.15
C ALA A 86 -30.84 11.69 -8.31
N GLU A 87 -32.03 11.57 -7.73
CA GLU A 87 -33.07 12.58 -7.77
C GLU A 87 -33.33 13.17 -6.39
N LYS A 88 -34.02 14.30 -6.34
CA LYS A 88 -34.44 14.90 -5.08
C LYS A 88 -35.40 13.94 -4.37
N LEU A 89 -35.16 13.72 -3.10
CA LEU A 89 -36.07 12.94 -2.27
C LEU A 89 -37.33 13.75 -1.94
N THR A 90 -38.48 13.07 -1.87
CA THR A 90 -39.66 13.66 -1.22
C THR A 90 -39.41 13.79 0.29
N PRO A 91 -40.16 14.64 1.01
CA PRO A 91 -40.02 14.77 2.47
C PRO A 91 -40.18 13.42 3.18
N GLU A 92 -41.13 12.61 2.74
CA GLU A 92 -41.41 11.29 3.29
C GLU A 92 -40.24 10.33 3.09
N MET A 93 -39.67 10.30 1.87
CA MET A 93 -38.48 9.49 1.57
C MET A 93 -37.26 9.92 2.40
N GLN A 94 -37.08 11.25 2.53
CA GLN A 94 -35.98 11.80 3.34
C GLN A 94 -36.11 11.37 4.80
N GLU A 95 -37.30 11.52 5.39
CA GLU A 95 -37.57 11.09 6.77
C GLU A 95 -37.34 9.58 6.93
N TYR A 96 -37.86 8.78 5.98
CA TYR A 96 -37.65 7.32 5.99
C TYR A 96 -36.17 6.97 5.99
N PHE A 97 -35.36 7.55 5.12
CA PHE A 97 -33.93 7.24 5.05
C PHE A 97 -33.17 7.75 6.28
N CYS A 98 -33.49 8.94 6.78
CA CYS A 98 -32.92 9.44 8.02
C CYS A 98 -33.15 8.47 9.18
N LYS A 99 -34.38 8.00 9.33
CA LYS A 99 -34.76 7.02 10.36
C LYS A 99 -34.12 5.65 10.13
N LYS A 100 -34.18 5.14 8.88
CA LYS A 100 -33.68 3.81 8.51
C LYS A 100 -32.18 3.68 8.65
N PHE A 101 -31.42 4.71 8.25
CA PHE A 101 -29.96 4.71 8.27
C PHE A 101 -29.37 5.44 9.47
N LYS A 102 -30.20 6.05 10.33
CA LYS A 102 -29.77 6.86 11.47
C LYS A 102 -28.81 7.97 11.06
N ILE A 103 -29.14 8.69 10.00
CA ILE A 103 -28.39 9.83 9.46
C ILE A 103 -29.22 11.11 9.58
N THR A 104 -28.55 12.26 9.44
CA THR A 104 -29.20 13.57 9.39
C THR A 104 -29.40 14.03 7.94
N PRO A 105 -30.29 14.99 7.68
CA PRO A 105 -30.49 15.54 6.33
C PRO A 105 -29.21 16.07 5.67
N GLU A 106 -28.26 16.58 6.45
CA GLU A 106 -26.97 17.10 5.99
C GLU A 106 -26.05 16.00 5.45
N GLN A 107 -26.34 14.74 5.74
CA GLN A 107 -25.61 13.57 5.24
C GLN A 107 -26.22 13.03 3.93
N ILE A 108 -27.27 13.67 3.40
CA ILE A 108 -27.92 13.28 2.15
C ILE A 108 -27.50 14.23 1.04
N PHE A 109 -26.90 13.69 -0.01
CA PHE A 109 -26.36 14.46 -1.13
C PHE A 109 -27.05 14.05 -2.45
N ARG A 110 -27.65 15.03 -3.14
CA ARG A 110 -28.08 14.81 -4.51
C ARG A 110 -26.90 14.97 -5.46
N THR A 111 -26.68 14.00 -6.32
CA THR A 111 -25.61 14.06 -7.33
C THR A 111 -26.15 13.81 -8.74
N LYS A 112 -25.71 14.63 -9.69
CA LYS A 112 -25.95 14.42 -11.12
C LYS A 112 -24.89 13.49 -11.75
N MET A 113 -23.78 13.29 -11.04
CA MET A 113 -22.71 12.39 -11.46
C MET A 113 -23.08 10.93 -11.18
N PRO A 114 -22.54 9.97 -11.91
CA PRO A 114 -22.63 8.57 -11.51
C PRO A 114 -22.08 8.36 -10.10
N MET A 115 -22.86 7.72 -9.24
CA MET A 115 -22.48 7.52 -7.82
C MET A 115 -21.31 6.54 -7.65
N LYS A 116 -21.14 5.64 -8.61
CA LYS A 116 -20.01 4.74 -8.71
C LYS A 116 -19.39 4.88 -10.08
N LEU A 117 -18.06 4.81 -10.15
CA LEU A 117 -17.29 4.92 -11.39
C LEU A 117 -16.66 3.60 -11.83
N ASP A 118 -16.90 2.51 -11.12
CA ASP A 118 -16.33 1.18 -11.41
C ASP A 118 -16.69 0.67 -12.81
N TYR A 119 -17.86 1.07 -13.34
CA TYR A 119 -18.27 0.74 -14.70
C TYR A 119 -17.29 1.23 -15.78
N MET A 120 -16.45 2.22 -15.48
CA MET A 120 -15.42 2.70 -16.42
C MET A 120 -14.39 1.62 -16.75
N PHE A 121 -14.10 0.71 -15.82
CA PHE A 121 -13.24 -0.44 -16.11
C PHE A 121 -13.88 -1.39 -17.14
N SER A 122 -15.21 -1.58 -17.04
CA SER A 122 -15.96 -2.37 -18.03
C SER A 122 -15.95 -1.72 -19.41
N ILE A 123 -16.08 -0.38 -19.47
CA ILE A 123 -15.96 0.37 -20.74
C ILE A 123 -14.54 0.18 -21.30
N ALA A 124 -13.50 0.43 -20.50
CA ALA A 124 -12.11 0.30 -20.94
C ALA A 124 -11.81 -1.11 -21.48
N GLY A 125 -12.35 -2.14 -20.84
CA GLY A 125 -12.22 -3.53 -21.28
C GLY A 125 -12.87 -3.83 -22.63
N ASN A 126 -13.97 -3.14 -22.98
CA ASN A 126 -14.74 -3.32 -24.20
C ASN A 126 -14.38 -2.34 -25.33
N LEU A 127 -13.35 -1.50 -25.16
CA LEU A 127 -12.90 -0.60 -26.22
C LEU A 127 -12.42 -1.38 -27.46
N PRO A 128 -12.80 -0.95 -28.70
CA PRO A 128 -12.18 -1.44 -29.92
C PRO A 128 -10.66 -1.16 -29.92
N GLU A 129 -9.86 -2.02 -30.55
CA GLU A 129 -8.40 -1.89 -30.58
C GLU A 129 -7.92 -0.56 -31.15
N SER A 130 -8.65 0.03 -32.11
CA SER A 130 -8.34 1.37 -32.66
C SER A 130 -8.43 2.47 -31.61
N MET A 131 -9.40 2.36 -30.69
CA MET A 131 -9.59 3.34 -29.61
C MET A 131 -8.68 3.07 -28.40
N LYS A 132 -8.37 1.80 -28.12
CA LYS A 132 -7.40 1.46 -27.08
C LYS A 132 -6.07 2.14 -27.33
N LYS A 133 -5.57 2.13 -28.58
CA LYS A 133 -4.32 2.81 -28.95
C LYS A 133 -4.29 4.31 -28.64
N ALA A 134 -5.46 4.98 -28.67
CA ALA A 134 -5.55 6.40 -28.38
C ALA A 134 -5.86 6.72 -26.90
N LEU A 135 -6.56 5.82 -26.20
CA LEU A 135 -7.13 6.10 -24.88
C LEU A 135 -6.48 5.30 -23.74
N VAL A 136 -5.74 4.23 -24.04
CA VAL A 136 -5.08 3.39 -23.07
C VAL A 136 -3.58 3.38 -23.34
N TYR A 137 -2.78 3.46 -22.29
CA TYR A 137 -1.33 3.33 -22.44
C TYR A 137 -0.96 1.98 -23.07
N GLU A 138 0.02 2.01 -23.98
CA GLU A 138 0.61 0.77 -24.51
C GLU A 138 1.10 -0.12 -23.34
N PRO A 139 0.89 -1.44 -23.39
CA PRO A 139 1.41 -2.33 -22.38
C PRO A 139 2.92 -2.15 -22.18
N PHE A 140 3.34 -2.02 -20.94
CA PHE A 140 4.75 -1.92 -20.60
C PHE A 140 5.24 -3.24 -20.00
N SER A 141 6.32 -3.79 -20.58
CA SER A 141 7.00 -4.97 -20.04
C SER A 141 8.25 -4.54 -19.29
N PRO A 142 8.36 -4.90 -17.99
CA PRO A 142 9.55 -4.59 -17.21
C PRO A 142 10.82 -5.14 -17.88
N GLN A 143 11.89 -4.38 -17.86
CA GLN A 143 13.17 -4.79 -18.40
C GLN A 143 13.89 -5.69 -17.39
N LYS A 144 14.77 -6.56 -17.89
CA LYS A 144 15.72 -7.27 -17.04
C LYS A 144 16.73 -6.25 -16.50
N SER A 145 16.98 -6.26 -15.21
CA SER A 145 17.97 -5.36 -14.61
C SER A 145 19.37 -5.66 -15.18
N ALA A 146 20.08 -4.61 -15.56
CA ALA A 146 21.46 -4.72 -16.05
C ALA A 146 22.43 -5.25 -14.96
N HIS A 147 22.07 -5.10 -13.69
CA HIS A 147 22.85 -5.55 -12.54
C HIS A 147 22.59 -7.01 -12.14
N VAL A 148 21.60 -7.67 -12.78
CA VAL A 148 21.21 -9.05 -12.48
C VAL A 148 21.61 -9.98 -13.63
N GLN A 149 22.44 -10.95 -13.31
CA GLN A 149 22.87 -11.99 -14.24
C GLN A 149 22.02 -13.25 -14.10
N ASP A 150 22.12 -14.16 -15.06
CA ASP A 150 21.53 -15.48 -14.94
C ASP A 150 22.25 -16.30 -13.84
N GLY A 151 21.51 -17.15 -13.15
CA GLY A 151 22.06 -17.99 -12.08
C GLY A 151 21.47 -17.73 -10.71
N ASN A 152 22.21 -18.10 -9.67
CA ASN A 152 21.76 -18.08 -8.28
C ASN A 152 21.81 -16.64 -7.72
N MET A 153 20.66 -16.15 -7.23
CA MET A 153 20.54 -14.78 -6.70
C MET A 153 21.24 -14.59 -5.35
N LEU A 154 21.28 -15.61 -4.50
CA LEU A 154 22.03 -15.54 -3.23
C LEU A 154 23.51 -15.23 -3.48
N LYS A 155 24.11 -15.87 -4.48
CA LYS A 155 25.53 -15.64 -4.84
C LYS A 155 25.74 -14.23 -5.37
N GLN A 156 24.79 -13.69 -6.12
CA GLN A 156 24.90 -12.34 -6.69
C GLN A 156 24.80 -11.28 -5.60
N VAL A 157 23.81 -11.38 -4.71
CA VAL A 157 23.63 -10.41 -3.60
C VAL A 157 24.79 -10.48 -2.59
N LYS A 158 25.37 -11.67 -2.37
CA LYS A 158 26.58 -11.80 -1.54
C LYS A 158 27.79 -11.08 -2.12
N LYS A 159 27.82 -10.87 -3.43
CA LYS A 159 28.93 -10.22 -4.13
C LYS A 159 28.74 -8.71 -4.27
N ASN A 160 27.54 -8.28 -4.56
CA ASN A 160 27.20 -6.87 -4.80
C ASN A 160 25.76 -6.59 -4.35
N ASP A 161 25.53 -5.39 -3.85
CA ASP A 161 24.19 -4.88 -3.62
C ASP A 161 23.43 -4.79 -4.94
N ILE A 162 22.13 -5.10 -4.91
CA ILE A 162 21.26 -5.02 -6.09
C ILE A 162 20.08 -4.12 -5.74
N LEU A 163 19.97 -3.01 -6.46
CA LEU A 163 18.84 -2.10 -6.37
C LEU A 163 17.98 -2.27 -7.63
N LEU A 164 16.70 -2.57 -7.43
CA LEU A 164 15.70 -2.66 -8.50
C LEU A 164 14.75 -1.48 -8.43
N PHE A 165 14.32 -1.01 -9.60
CA PHE A 165 13.37 0.08 -9.73
C PHE A 165 12.12 -0.36 -10.51
N TYR A 166 11.06 -0.68 -9.78
CA TYR A 166 9.76 -1.03 -10.36
C TYR A 166 9.03 0.20 -10.90
N PRO A 167 8.18 0.07 -11.94
CA PRO A 167 7.91 -1.10 -12.78
C PRO A 167 8.92 -1.24 -13.93
N TYR A 168 9.93 -0.39 -14.02
CA TYR A 168 10.87 -0.37 -15.14
C TYR A 168 11.72 -1.62 -15.19
N GLU A 169 12.07 -2.16 -14.02
CA GLU A 169 12.70 -3.46 -13.84
C GLU A 169 11.73 -4.46 -13.22
N SER A 170 11.94 -5.74 -13.50
CA SER A 170 11.09 -6.82 -12.98
C SER A 170 11.31 -7.08 -11.49
N MET A 171 10.25 -7.49 -10.80
CA MET A 171 10.30 -8.03 -9.43
C MET A 171 10.87 -9.46 -9.39
N ASP A 172 11.03 -10.12 -10.53
CA ASP A 172 11.48 -11.52 -10.61
C ASP A 172 12.81 -11.82 -9.90
N PRO A 173 13.83 -10.91 -9.90
CA PRO A 173 15.05 -11.15 -9.15
C PRO A 173 14.84 -11.32 -7.65
N PHE A 174 13.93 -10.55 -7.04
CA PHE A 174 13.56 -10.74 -5.63
C PHE A 174 12.84 -12.08 -5.41
N LEU A 175 11.86 -12.40 -6.25
CA LEU A 175 11.16 -13.68 -6.15
C LEU A 175 12.12 -14.87 -6.33
N LYS A 176 13.08 -14.73 -7.25
CA LYS A 176 14.14 -15.72 -7.46
C LYS A 176 15.06 -15.83 -6.24
N LEU A 177 15.38 -14.73 -5.57
CA LEU A 177 16.15 -14.74 -4.33
C LEU A 177 15.47 -15.63 -3.27
N ILE A 178 14.16 -15.50 -3.08
CA ILE A 178 13.41 -16.32 -2.12
C ILE A 178 13.36 -17.79 -2.57
N LYS A 179 13.14 -18.03 -3.87
CA LYS A 179 13.16 -19.37 -4.45
C LYS A 179 14.52 -20.06 -4.25
N ASP A 180 15.60 -19.36 -4.53
CA ASP A 180 16.96 -19.87 -4.36
C ASP A 180 17.26 -20.12 -2.86
N ALA A 181 16.79 -19.25 -1.97
CA ALA A 181 16.90 -19.41 -0.51
C ALA A 181 16.12 -20.61 0.01
N ALA A 182 14.94 -20.87 -0.53
CA ALA A 182 14.15 -22.06 -0.17
C ALA A 182 14.87 -23.38 -0.49
N ALA A 183 15.68 -23.39 -1.55
CA ALA A 183 16.42 -24.58 -1.99
C ALA A 183 17.84 -24.71 -1.41
N ASP A 184 18.47 -23.62 -0.93
CA ASP A 184 19.87 -23.65 -0.44
C ASP A 184 19.95 -24.32 0.95
N PRO A 185 20.72 -25.42 1.11
CA PRO A 185 20.84 -26.11 2.40
C PRO A 185 21.52 -25.27 3.49
N ASN A 186 22.26 -24.24 3.14
CA ASN A 186 22.92 -23.36 4.11
C ASN A 186 21.96 -22.28 4.65
N VAL A 187 20.83 -22.01 4.01
CA VAL A 187 19.81 -21.09 4.51
C VAL A 187 19.09 -21.73 5.69
N MET A 188 19.07 -21.01 6.79
CA MET A 188 18.47 -21.45 8.07
C MET A 188 17.08 -20.86 8.26
N THR A 189 16.95 -19.53 8.06
CA THR A 189 15.69 -18.82 8.29
C THR A 189 15.35 -17.86 7.18
N ILE A 190 14.06 -17.65 6.94
CA ILE A 190 13.52 -16.58 6.11
C ILE A 190 12.47 -15.85 6.93
N LYS A 191 12.65 -14.53 7.14
CA LYS A 191 11.71 -13.68 7.88
C LYS A 191 11.26 -12.53 7.00
N ILE A 192 9.96 -12.26 6.93
CA ILE A 192 9.41 -11.27 6.00
C ILE A 192 8.18 -10.58 6.59
N THR A 193 8.02 -9.29 6.27
CA THR A 193 6.79 -8.53 6.54
C THR A 193 5.90 -8.51 5.32
N ILE A 194 4.59 -8.68 5.47
CA ILE A 194 3.64 -8.68 4.37
C ILE A 194 2.47 -7.73 4.70
N TYR A 195 2.24 -6.75 3.82
CA TYR A 195 1.08 -5.86 3.91
C TYR A 195 -0.03 -6.27 2.94
N ARG A 196 0.31 -6.55 1.68
CA ARG A 196 -0.62 -6.94 0.61
C ARG A 196 0.00 -7.99 -0.28
N LEU A 197 -0.79 -9.01 -0.60
CA LEU A 197 -0.43 -10.08 -1.53
C LEU A 197 -1.32 -10.06 -2.77
N ALA A 198 -0.80 -10.53 -3.89
CA ALA A 198 -1.61 -10.82 -5.07
C ALA A 198 -2.51 -12.04 -4.82
N LYS A 199 -3.64 -12.14 -5.55
CA LYS A 199 -4.51 -13.33 -5.50
C LYS A 199 -3.79 -14.62 -5.92
N LYS A 200 -2.75 -14.51 -6.76
CA LYS A 200 -1.81 -15.58 -7.11
C LYS A 200 -0.43 -15.04 -6.76
N ALA A 201 0.14 -15.43 -5.64
CA ALA A 201 1.38 -14.89 -5.10
C ALA A 201 2.48 -15.95 -5.11
N ARG A 202 3.36 -15.94 -6.12
CA ARG A 202 4.53 -16.82 -6.21
C ARG A 202 5.41 -16.73 -4.96
N LEU A 203 5.45 -15.56 -4.32
CA LEU A 203 6.18 -15.37 -3.07
C LEU A 203 5.72 -16.36 -1.99
N VAL A 204 4.39 -16.49 -1.80
CA VAL A 204 3.84 -17.40 -0.78
C VAL A 204 4.20 -18.85 -1.10
N GLU A 205 4.13 -19.25 -2.36
CA GLU A 205 4.54 -20.59 -2.82
C GLU A 205 5.99 -20.90 -2.45
N TYR A 206 6.88 -19.91 -2.63
CA TYR A 206 8.31 -20.09 -2.28
C TYR A 206 8.56 -20.08 -0.77
N LEU A 207 7.77 -19.33 0.01
CA LEU A 207 7.85 -19.36 1.48
C LEU A 207 7.35 -20.71 2.03
N CYS A 208 6.25 -21.24 1.50
CA CYS A 208 5.74 -22.57 1.82
C CYS A 208 6.79 -23.64 1.50
N ALA A 209 7.35 -23.61 0.29
CA ALA A 209 8.42 -24.55 -0.11
C ALA A 209 9.66 -24.43 0.79
N ALA A 210 10.00 -23.23 1.28
CA ALA A 210 11.09 -23.07 2.23
C ALA A 210 10.81 -23.77 3.57
N ALA A 211 9.60 -23.63 4.12
CA ALA A 211 9.19 -24.29 5.35
C ALA A 211 9.15 -25.83 5.17
N GLU A 212 8.59 -26.31 4.07
CA GLU A 212 8.56 -27.73 3.69
C GLU A 212 9.98 -28.30 3.53
N ASN A 213 10.95 -27.49 3.12
CA ASN A 213 12.38 -27.84 3.05
C ASN A 213 13.11 -27.70 4.40
N GLY A 214 12.37 -27.55 5.51
CA GLY A 214 12.94 -27.55 6.87
C GLY A 214 13.55 -26.22 7.31
N LYS A 215 13.24 -25.10 6.65
CA LYS A 215 13.71 -23.79 7.06
C LYS A 215 12.72 -23.14 8.04
N GLU A 216 13.24 -22.39 9.01
CA GLU A 216 12.39 -21.55 9.86
C GLU A 216 11.87 -20.36 9.06
N VAL A 217 10.60 -20.36 8.72
CA VAL A 217 9.95 -19.26 8.01
C VAL A 217 9.04 -18.48 8.96
N THR A 218 9.29 -17.18 9.12
CA THR A 218 8.45 -16.28 9.92
C THR A 218 7.87 -15.19 9.04
N VAL A 219 6.55 -15.06 9.04
CA VAL A 219 5.81 -14.07 8.26
C VAL A 219 5.03 -13.16 9.21
N LEU A 220 5.38 -11.88 9.20
CA LEU A 220 4.62 -10.84 9.90
C LEU A 220 3.63 -10.23 8.91
N ILE A 221 2.33 -10.53 9.05
CA ILE A 221 1.29 -10.15 8.08
C ILE A 221 0.31 -9.14 8.66
N GLU A 222 -0.08 -8.15 7.83
CA GLU A 222 -1.13 -7.18 8.16
C GLU A 222 -2.51 -7.71 7.71
N LEU A 223 -3.38 -8.05 8.65
CA LEU A 223 -4.75 -8.47 8.32
C LEU A 223 -5.71 -7.31 8.07
N ARG A 224 -5.38 -6.09 8.55
CA ARG A 224 -6.19 -4.87 8.38
C ARG A 224 -5.85 -4.09 7.11
N ALA A 225 -5.29 -4.78 6.08
CA ALA A 225 -5.02 -4.17 4.78
C ALA A 225 -6.34 -3.93 4.03
N ARG A 226 -6.81 -2.67 3.94
CA ARG A 226 -8.10 -2.30 3.32
C ARG A 226 -8.27 -2.95 1.96
N PHE A 227 -9.42 -3.62 1.75
CA PHE A 227 -9.84 -4.34 0.55
C PHE A 227 -9.11 -5.66 0.25
N ASP A 228 -8.07 -6.00 1.00
CA ASP A 228 -7.30 -7.23 0.83
C ASP A 228 -7.36 -8.15 2.07
N GLU A 229 -8.23 -7.83 3.03
CA GLU A 229 -8.31 -8.52 4.32
C GLU A 229 -8.57 -10.02 4.13
N GLN A 230 -9.60 -10.39 3.33
CA GLN A 230 -9.93 -11.79 3.09
C GLN A 230 -8.78 -12.52 2.38
N ASN A 231 -8.19 -11.90 1.37
CA ASN A 231 -7.05 -12.46 0.65
C ASN A 231 -5.84 -12.70 1.57
N ASN A 232 -5.57 -11.80 2.50
CA ASN A 232 -4.47 -11.96 3.46
C ASN A 232 -4.79 -13.04 4.51
N ILE A 233 -6.06 -13.20 4.89
CA ILE A 233 -6.52 -14.29 5.76
C ILE A 233 -6.28 -15.64 5.06
N ASP A 234 -6.76 -15.81 3.84
CA ASP A 234 -6.64 -17.06 3.06
C ASP A 234 -5.16 -17.46 2.89
N TRP A 235 -4.29 -16.49 2.60
CA TRP A 235 -2.84 -16.73 2.49
C TRP A 235 -2.18 -17.04 3.83
N SER A 236 -2.66 -16.46 4.93
CA SER A 236 -2.12 -16.78 6.25
C SER A 236 -2.40 -18.22 6.66
N GLU A 237 -3.58 -18.73 6.34
CA GLU A 237 -3.94 -20.15 6.54
C GLU A 237 -3.02 -21.07 5.75
N ARG A 238 -2.79 -20.77 4.47
CA ARG A 238 -1.88 -21.55 3.62
C ARG A 238 -0.44 -21.57 4.14
N LEU A 239 0.05 -20.43 4.66
CA LEU A 239 1.40 -20.34 5.24
C LEU A 239 1.52 -21.20 6.51
N GLU A 240 0.52 -21.15 7.41
CA GLU A 240 0.52 -21.96 8.63
C GLU A 240 0.43 -23.47 8.33
N GLU A 241 -0.42 -23.87 7.37
CA GLU A 241 -0.51 -25.25 6.90
C GLU A 241 0.83 -25.80 6.38
N ALA A 242 1.65 -24.94 5.76
CA ALA A 242 3.00 -25.30 5.29
C ALA A 242 4.05 -25.29 6.40
N GLY A 243 3.69 -24.95 7.65
CA GLY A 243 4.61 -24.91 8.80
C GLY A 243 5.31 -23.55 8.99
N CYS A 244 4.89 -22.49 8.32
CA CYS A 244 5.40 -21.14 8.60
C CYS A 244 4.85 -20.61 9.93
N ARG A 245 5.68 -19.87 10.67
CA ARG A 245 5.22 -19.10 11.82
C ARG A 245 4.62 -17.79 11.32
N VAL A 246 3.32 -17.57 11.54
CA VAL A 246 2.64 -16.34 11.18
C VAL A 246 2.42 -15.45 12.40
N ILE A 247 2.70 -14.16 12.29
CA ILE A 247 2.48 -13.13 13.31
C ILE A 247 1.49 -12.12 12.72
N TYR A 248 0.37 -11.89 13.42
CA TYR A 248 -0.77 -11.10 12.93
C TYR A 248 -0.74 -9.65 13.42
N GLY A 249 0.31 -8.91 13.10
CA GLY A 249 0.38 -7.49 13.44
C GLY A 249 0.35 -7.17 14.92
N PHE A 250 -0.03 -5.92 15.26
CA PHE A 250 -0.03 -5.40 16.64
C PHE A 250 -1.22 -4.47 16.82
N ASP A 251 -1.76 -4.42 18.04
CA ASP A 251 -2.86 -3.49 18.38
C ASP A 251 -2.38 -2.05 18.27
N GLY A 252 -3.24 -1.19 17.74
CA GLY A 252 -2.95 0.23 17.53
C GLY A 252 -1.96 0.55 16.42
N TYR A 253 -1.29 -0.44 15.80
CA TYR A 253 -0.28 -0.25 14.77
C TYR A 253 -0.57 -1.08 13.52
N LYS A 254 -0.11 -0.61 12.36
CA LYS A 254 -0.15 -1.37 11.10
C LYS A 254 1.25 -1.85 10.73
N VAL A 255 1.32 -3.09 10.28
CA VAL A 255 2.54 -3.64 9.67
C VAL A 255 2.67 -3.09 8.26
N HIS A 256 3.41 -2.00 8.09
CA HIS A 256 3.58 -1.37 6.78
C HIS A 256 5.01 -1.42 6.26
N SER A 257 5.97 -1.93 7.02
CA SER A 257 7.36 -2.14 6.58
C SER A 257 7.44 -3.16 5.42
N LYS A 258 8.46 -3.03 4.58
CA LYS A 258 8.78 -3.97 3.51
C LYS A 258 10.22 -4.40 3.69
N ILE A 259 10.40 -5.44 4.51
CA ILE A 259 11.69 -5.99 4.85
C ILE A 259 11.65 -7.52 4.81
N CYS A 260 12.66 -8.12 4.22
CA CYS A 260 12.88 -9.55 4.22
C CYS A 260 14.31 -9.85 4.65
N LEU A 261 14.46 -10.79 5.57
CA LEU A 261 15.76 -11.24 6.10
C LEU A 261 15.94 -12.72 5.80
N ILE A 262 17.04 -13.07 5.15
CA ILE A 262 17.50 -14.44 4.96
C ILE A 262 18.74 -14.63 5.81
N THR A 263 18.70 -15.59 6.74
CA THR A 263 19.85 -15.97 7.58
C THR A 263 20.44 -17.27 7.04
N TYR A 264 21.74 -17.28 6.81
CA TYR A 264 22.43 -18.47 6.32
C TYR A 264 23.74 -18.73 7.04
N ARG A 265 24.12 -19.99 7.08
CA ARG A 265 25.40 -20.44 7.63
C ARG A 265 26.49 -20.32 6.55
N ASN A 266 27.60 -19.70 6.91
CA ASN A 266 28.81 -19.69 6.09
C ASN A 266 29.98 -20.22 6.95
N ARG A 267 30.34 -21.51 6.80
CA ARG A 267 31.26 -22.21 7.67
C ARG A 267 30.76 -22.16 9.12
N ASN A 268 31.46 -21.45 10.01
CA ASN A 268 31.12 -21.32 11.43
C ASN A 268 30.37 -20.01 11.74
N ASP A 269 30.16 -19.13 10.75
CA ASP A 269 29.56 -17.83 10.94
C ASP A 269 28.12 -17.81 10.44
N ILE A 270 27.31 -16.96 11.07
CA ILE A 270 25.98 -16.61 10.62
C ILE A 270 26.06 -15.31 9.81
N GLN A 271 25.52 -15.34 8.60
CA GLN A 271 25.49 -14.21 7.70
C GLN A 271 24.05 -13.92 7.25
N TYR A 272 23.85 -12.73 6.72
CA TYR A 272 22.55 -12.20 6.37
C TYR A 272 22.49 -11.75 4.92
N ILE A 273 21.32 -11.91 4.31
CA ILE A 273 20.91 -11.14 3.14
C ILE A 273 19.61 -10.45 3.55
N THR A 274 19.59 -9.14 3.39
CA THR A 274 18.43 -8.30 3.73
C THR A 274 17.90 -7.64 2.46
N GLN A 275 16.59 -7.72 2.25
CA GLN A 275 15.92 -6.89 1.27
C GLN A 275 15.09 -5.84 2.01
N VAL A 276 15.22 -4.57 1.59
CA VAL A 276 14.41 -3.44 2.06
C VAL A 276 13.77 -2.79 0.85
N GLY A 277 12.46 -2.54 0.92
CA GLY A 277 11.72 -1.98 -0.19
C GLY A 277 10.80 -0.82 0.21
N THR A 278 10.43 -0.03 -0.79
CA THR A 278 9.41 1.01 -0.64
C THR A 278 8.01 0.47 -0.99
N GLY A 279 7.95 -0.59 -1.80
CA GLY A 279 6.74 -1.20 -2.36
C GLY A 279 6.34 -2.53 -1.73
N ASN A 280 5.06 -2.87 -1.84
CA ASN A 280 4.53 -4.13 -1.35
C ASN A 280 5.08 -5.33 -2.14
N TYR A 281 5.14 -6.49 -1.50
CA TYR A 281 5.47 -7.75 -2.13
C TYR A 281 4.28 -8.30 -2.95
N ASN A 282 3.89 -7.54 -3.96
CA ASN A 282 2.73 -7.82 -4.79
C ASN A 282 3.07 -7.54 -6.25
N GLU A 283 3.13 -8.58 -7.07
CA GLU A 283 3.53 -8.52 -8.48
C GLU A 283 2.65 -7.57 -9.31
N LYS A 284 1.35 -7.50 -8.99
CA LYS A 284 0.42 -6.60 -9.67
C LYS A 284 0.72 -5.13 -9.35
N THR A 285 0.99 -4.81 -8.08
CA THR A 285 1.34 -3.43 -7.71
C THR A 285 2.72 -3.04 -8.19
N ALA A 286 3.67 -3.97 -8.22
CA ALA A 286 5.00 -3.74 -8.78
C ALA A 286 4.98 -3.40 -10.27
N ALA A 287 3.92 -3.77 -11.01
CA ALA A 287 3.72 -3.40 -12.41
C ALA A 287 3.02 -2.04 -12.61
N MET A 288 2.48 -1.43 -11.53
CA MET A 288 1.68 -0.19 -11.60
C MET A 288 2.22 0.96 -10.74
N TYR A 289 3.10 0.66 -9.79
CA TYR A 289 3.68 1.64 -8.86
C TYR A 289 5.17 1.79 -9.13
N THR A 290 5.66 3.02 -9.01
CA THR A 290 7.11 3.20 -8.94
C THR A 290 7.55 2.84 -7.52
N ASP A 291 8.51 1.92 -7.39
CA ASP A 291 9.05 1.49 -6.10
C ASP A 291 10.50 1.04 -6.22
N LEU A 292 11.22 1.11 -5.12
CA LEU A 292 12.60 0.67 -5.00
C LEU A 292 12.68 -0.62 -4.16
N SER A 293 13.60 -1.50 -4.51
CA SER A 293 13.89 -2.73 -3.78
C SER A 293 15.40 -2.96 -3.73
N LEU A 294 15.98 -2.77 -2.55
CA LEU A 294 17.41 -2.98 -2.29
C LEU A 294 17.59 -4.38 -1.69
N MET A 295 18.45 -5.18 -2.29
CA MET A 295 18.93 -6.46 -1.76
C MET A 295 20.41 -6.33 -1.43
N THR A 296 20.80 -6.56 -0.18
CA THR A 296 22.17 -6.38 0.31
C THR A 296 22.61 -7.50 1.23
N ALA A 297 23.90 -7.80 1.26
CA ALA A 297 24.55 -8.67 2.24
C ALA A 297 25.33 -7.87 3.29
N ASP A 298 25.09 -6.57 3.43
CA ASP A 298 25.73 -5.75 4.47
C ASP A 298 25.37 -6.30 5.87
N PRO A 299 26.36 -6.77 6.65
CA PRO A 299 26.11 -7.38 7.95
C PRO A 299 25.48 -6.40 8.95
N ARG A 300 25.72 -5.10 8.81
CA ARG A 300 25.18 -4.06 9.69
C ARG A 300 23.67 -3.95 9.54
N ILE A 301 23.19 -3.92 8.29
CA ILE A 301 21.74 -3.91 7.98
C ILE A 301 21.13 -5.27 8.37
N GLY A 302 21.86 -6.37 8.16
CA GLY A 302 21.43 -7.71 8.53
C GLY A 302 21.24 -7.88 10.03
N GLN A 303 22.14 -7.35 10.86
CA GLN A 303 22.02 -7.37 12.32
C GLN A 303 20.82 -6.57 12.82
N ASP A 304 20.61 -5.36 12.30
CA ASP A 304 19.43 -4.57 12.62
C ASP A 304 18.14 -5.26 12.20
N ALA A 305 18.13 -5.90 11.03
CA ALA A 305 16.96 -6.65 10.55
C ALA A 305 16.70 -7.89 11.45
N ALA A 306 17.74 -8.57 11.92
CA ALA A 306 17.59 -9.69 12.84
C ALA A 306 17.00 -9.24 14.19
N GLU A 307 17.51 -8.15 14.73
CA GLU A 307 16.97 -7.55 15.96
C GLU A 307 15.54 -7.04 15.77
N PHE A 308 15.22 -6.43 14.60
CA PHE A 308 13.86 -6.03 14.25
C PHE A 308 12.89 -7.22 14.31
N PHE A 309 13.18 -8.32 13.64
CA PHE A 309 12.30 -9.48 13.65
C PHE A 309 12.22 -10.16 15.01
N LYS A 310 13.29 -10.14 15.81
CA LYS A 310 13.28 -10.62 17.20
C LYS A 310 12.32 -9.78 18.05
N ASN A 311 12.42 -8.45 17.97
CA ASN A 311 11.55 -7.53 18.68
C ASN A 311 10.08 -7.71 18.27
N MET A 312 9.80 -7.84 16.95
CA MET A 312 8.46 -8.10 16.45
C MET A 312 7.90 -9.45 16.98
N SER A 313 8.75 -10.47 17.12
CA SER A 313 8.33 -11.79 17.58
C SER A 313 7.89 -11.82 19.06
N ILE A 314 8.29 -10.83 19.85
CA ILE A 314 7.93 -10.68 21.26
C ILE A 314 7.04 -9.45 21.53
N GLY A 315 6.53 -8.78 20.45
CA GLY A 315 5.68 -7.60 20.58
C GLY A 315 6.38 -6.33 21.07
N ASN A 316 7.72 -6.29 21.03
CA ASN A 316 8.49 -5.10 21.42
C ASN A 316 8.55 -4.08 20.28
N LEU A 317 7.68 -3.08 20.32
CA LEU A 317 7.66 -2.00 19.32
C LEU A 317 8.66 -0.86 19.61
N GLN A 318 9.36 -0.89 20.76
CA GLN A 318 10.31 0.14 21.18
C GLN A 318 11.78 -0.19 20.86
N GLY A 319 12.00 -1.13 19.93
CA GLY A 319 13.34 -1.51 19.51
C GLY A 319 14.15 -0.34 18.94
N SER A 320 15.45 -0.32 19.23
CA SER A 320 16.40 0.68 18.71
C SER A 320 17.35 0.00 17.72
N TYR A 321 17.63 0.68 16.62
CA TYR A 321 18.42 0.17 15.50
C TYR A 321 19.45 1.22 15.07
N GLN A 322 20.58 0.76 14.58
CA GLN A 322 21.68 1.66 14.22
C GLN A 322 21.56 2.17 12.78
N TYR A 323 21.18 1.30 11.85
CA TYR A 323 21.10 1.57 10.41
C TYR A 323 19.66 1.62 9.90
N LEU A 324 18.76 0.84 10.48
CA LEU A 324 17.35 0.93 10.19
C LEU A 324 16.68 2.04 11.01
N ILE A 325 15.79 2.78 10.37
CA ILE A 325 14.98 3.81 11.01
C ILE A 325 13.54 3.36 10.98
N VAL A 326 12.93 3.14 12.15
CA VAL A 326 11.63 2.49 12.28
C VAL A 326 10.59 3.45 12.85
N SER A 327 9.45 3.55 12.16
CA SER A 327 8.27 4.26 12.65
C SER A 327 7.48 3.35 13.61
N PRO A 328 6.89 3.90 14.70
CA PRO A 328 6.84 5.32 15.09
C PRO A 328 8.03 5.80 15.95
N VAL A 329 8.92 4.91 16.38
CA VAL A 329 9.88 5.16 17.44
C VAL A 329 10.96 6.15 17.02
N SER A 330 11.63 5.92 15.90
CA SER A 330 12.84 6.68 15.55
C SER A 330 12.70 7.48 14.25
N LEU A 331 11.73 7.21 13.37
CA LEU A 331 11.68 7.81 12.03
C LEU A 331 11.58 9.34 12.10
N LYS A 332 10.61 9.88 12.84
CA LYS A 332 10.37 11.32 12.91
C LYS A 332 11.56 12.04 13.52
N SER A 333 12.02 11.59 14.67
CA SER A 333 13.14 12.23 15.38
C SER A 333 14.45 12.23 14.57
N ARG A 334 14.75 11.11 13.89
CA ARG A 334 15.95 11.01 13.06
C ARG A 334 15.87 11.89 11.81
N ILE A 335 14.72 11.97 11.16
CA ILE A 335 14.54 12.87 10.02
C ILE A 335 14.70 14.33 10.46
N LEU A 336 14.06 14.75 11.55
CA LEU A 336 14.22 16.11 12.07
C LEU A 336 15.66 16.42 12.45
N GLN A 337 16.35 15.48 13.09
CA GLN A 337 17.78 15.61 13.41
C GLN A 337 18.66 15.79 12.15
N MET A 338 18.44 14.99 11.10
CA MET A 338 19.18 15.14 9.85
C MET A 338 18.86 16.46 9.13
N MET A 339 17.65 17.00 9.30
CA MET A 339 17.32 18.34 8.83
C MET A 339 18.10 19.41 9.64
N ASP A 340 18.27 19.24 10.96
CA ASP A 340 19.09 20.13 11.78
C ASP A 340 20.56 20.11 11.33
N GLU A 341 21.10 18.94 10.97
CA GLU A 341 22.44 18.81 10.39
C GLU A 341 22.60 19.66 9.10
N GLU A 342 21.56 19.70 8.26
CA GLU A 342 21.57 20.52 7.04
C GLU A 342 21.33 22.01 7.33
N ILE A 343 20.52 22.35 8.32
CA ILE A 343 20.30 23.76 8.77
C ILE A 343 21.60 24.42 9.22
N ILE A 344 22.45 23.69 9.92
CA ILE A 344 23.78 24.19 10.36
C ILE A 344 24.66 24.56 9.16
N LYS A 345 24.49 23.89 8.01
CA LYS A 345 25.25 24.17 6.77
C LYS A 345 24.77 25.45 6.04
N GLY A 346 23.58 25.95 6.40
CA GLY A 346 22.99 27.13 5.76
C GLY A 346 22.76 26.92 4.27
N SER A 347 23.20 27.83 3.42
CA SER A 347 23.01 27.79 1.96
C SER A 347 23.73 26.62 1.26
N GLU A 348 24.66 25.94 1.92
CA GLU A 348 25.32 24.72 1.41
C GLU A 348 24.50 23.46 1.75
N GLY A 349 23.53 23.58 2.65
CA GLY A 349 22.64 22.49 3.01
C GLY A 349 21.68 22.12 1.88
N ARG A 350 21.35 20.82 1.77
CA ARG A 350 20.50 20.30 0.71
C ARG A 350 19.58 19.21 1.24
N ILE A 351 18.27 19.39 1.05
CA ILE A 351 17.24 18.42 1.42
C ILE A 351 16.40 18.09 0.20
N ILE A 352 16.26 16.82 -0.12
CA ILE A 352 15.33 16.33 -1.16
C ILE A 352 14.50 15.22 -0.54
N MET A 353 13.17 15.34 -0.58
CA MET A 353 12.30 14.31 -0.03
C MET A 353 11.18 13.98 -1.00
N LYS A 354 10.96 12.69 -1.22
CA LYS A 354 9.81 12.17 -1.95
C LYS A 354 8.93 11.39 -1.00
N MET A 355 7.64 11.72 -0.95
CA MET A 355 6.69 11.12 -0.03
C MET A 355 5.25 11.21 -0.53
N ASN A 356 4.35 10.47 0.10
CA ASN A 356 2.95 10.48 -0.30
C ASN A 356 2.25 11.78 0.08
N SER A 357 2.47 12.25 1.30
CA SER A 357 1.77 13.40 1.88
C SER A 357 2.66 14.11 2.90
N VAL A 358 2.41 15.38 3.12
CA VAL A 358 3.08 16.24 4.11
C VAL A 358 2.01 16.93 4.95
N THR A 359 1.80 16.44 6.18
CA THR A 359 0.76 16.93 7.11
C THR A 359 1.26 17.08 8.53
N ASP A 360 2.46 16.53 8.88
CA ASP A 360 3.02 16.61 10.21
C ASP A 360 3.49 18.03 10.52
N VAL A 361 2.98 18.61 11.62
CA VAL A 361 3.21 20.02 11.98
C VAL A 361 4.67 20.29 12.31
N ASP A 362 5.34 19.37 13.02
CA ASP A 362 6.75 19.59 13.41
C ASP A 362 7.67 19.52 12.20
N PHE A 363 7.37 18.58 11.28
CA PHE A 363 8.08 18.50 10.01
C PHE A 363 7.89 19.79 9.16
N ILE A 364 6.67 20.32 9.09
CA ILE A 364 6.36 21.55 8.33
C ILE A 364 7.13 22.74 8.93
N LYS A 365 7.15 22.87 10.24
CA LYS A 365 7.95 23.91 10.95
C LYS A 365 9.44 23.75 10.63
N LYS A 366 9.95 22.53 10.68
CA LYS A 366 11.37 22.24 10.39
C LYS A 366 11.75 22.56 8.94
N VAL A 367 10.85 22.35 7.99
CA VAL A 367 11.04 22.76 6.57
C VAL A 367 11.15 24.29 6.47
N SER A 368 10.31 25.04 7.20
CA SER A 368 10.39 26.50 7.24
C SER A 368 11.69 26.97 7.88
N GLU A 369 12.10 26.38 9.00
CA GLU A 369 13.41 26.69 9.66
C GLU A 369 14.59 26.46 8.70
N ALA A 370 14.59 25.33 7.97
CA ALA A 370 15.61 25.02 6.99
C ALA A 370 15.64 26.06 5.85
N SER A 371 14.48 26.46 5.35
CA SER A 371 14.38 27.48 4.33
C SER A 371 14.91 28.84 4.81
N CYS A 372 14.52 29.25 6.03
CA CYS A 372 15.01 30.50 6.63
C CYS A 372 16.52 30.50 6.85
N ALA A 373 17.12 29.35 7.12
CA ALA A 373 18.58 29.20 7.23
C ALA A 373 19.29 29.18 5.85
N GLY A 374 18.57 29.26 4.74
CA GLY A 374 19.11 29.24 3.39
C GLY A 374 19.24 27.84 2.76
N VAL A 375 18.83 26.79 3.46
CA VAL A 375 18.86 25.43 2.93
C VAL A 375 17.88 25.28 1.78
N ARG A 376 18.33 24.73 0.66
CA ARG A 376 17.45 24.42 -0.46
C ARG A 376 16.71 23.10 -0.21
N VAL A 377 15.37 23.18 -0.18
CA VAL A 377 14.47 22.04 0.09
C VAL A 377 13.61 21.74 -1.15
N ASP A 378 13.73 20.54 -1.70
CA ASP A 378 12.83 20.03 -2.74
C ASP A 378 11.95 18.92 -2.17
N LEU A 379 10.62 19.10 -2.27
CA LEU A 379 9.63 18.14 -1.85
C LEU A 379 8.87 17.61 -3.07
N ILE A 380 8.86 16.29 -3.25
CA ILE A 380 8.10 15.60 -4.29
C ILE A 380 6.93 14.90 -3.60
N VAL A 381 5.73 15.50 -3.67
CA VAL A 381 4.55 15.07 -2.91
C VAL A 381 3.40 14.79 -3.86
N ARG A 382 2.91 13.55 -3.92
CA ARG A 382 1.83 13.15 -4.84
C ARG A 382 0.42 13.36 -4.31
N GLY A 383 0.27 13.52 -3.00
CA GLY A 383 -1.01 13.66 -2.32
C GLY A 383 -1.11 14.98 -1.55
N ILE A 384 -1.67 14.91 -0.35
CA ILE A 384 -1.89 16.11 0.50
C ILE A 384 -0.56 16.75 0.86
N CYS A 385 -0.45 18.06 0.61
CA CYS A 385 0.70 18.87 1.01
C CYS A 385 0.22 20.13 1.74
N CYS A 386 0.56 20.24 3.02
CA CYS A 386 0.21 21.38 3.87
C CYS A 386 1.34 22.45 3.93
N ILE A 387 2.20 22.50 2.91
CA ILE A 387 3.25 23.53 2.77
C ILE A 387 2.93 24.38 1.54
N LEU A 388 2.90 25.69 1.72
CA LEU A 388 2.87 26.66 0.63
C LEU A 388 4.34 27.05 0.33
N PRO A 389 4.89 26.70 -0.84
CA PRO A 389 6.25 27.04 -1.20
C PRO A 389 6.39 28.50 -1.63
N GLY A 390 7.61 29.06 -1.55
CA GLY A 390 7.95 30.38 -2.07
C GLY A 390 7.43 31.55 -1.25
N VAL A 391 7.02 31.36 0.00
CA VAL A 391 6.58 32.44 0.89
C VAL A 391 7.79 33.15 1.46
N PRO A 392 7.98 34.47 1.20
CA PRO A 392 9.10 35.24 1.71
C PRO A 392 9.22 35.17 3.25
N GLY A 393 10.42 34.93 3.74
CA GLY A 393 10.72 34.82 5.18
C GLY A 393 10.26 33.52 5.84
N PHE A 394 9.69 32.56 5.06
CA PHE A 394 9.26 31.26 5.58
C PHE A 394 9.69 30.09 4.70
N THR A 395 9.28 30.07 3.43
CA THR A 395 9.48 28.93 2.54
C THR A 395 10.05 29.32 1.17
N GLU A 396 10.76 30.43 1.09
CA GLU A 396 11.32 30.97 -0.16
C GLU A 396 12.32 30.02 -0.84
N ASN A 397 13.03 29.19 -0.05
CA ASN A 397 13.96 28.17 -0.53
C ASN A 397 13.33 26.79 -0.65
N VAL A 398 12.00 26.67 -0.53
CA VAL A 398 11.26 25.45 -0.68
C VAL A 398 10.64 25.35 -2.06
N ARG A 399 10.84 24.23 -2.73
CA ARG A 399 10.12 23.87 -3.96
C ARG A 399 9.28 22.62 -3.73
N VAL A 400 8.03 22.65 -4.13
CA VAL A 400 7.11 21.50 -4.08
C VAL A 400 6.78 21.09 -5.50
N MET A 401 6.89 19.79 -5.78
CA MET A 401 6.53 19.17 -7.05
C MET A 401 5.54 18.03 -6.80
N SER A 402 4.63 17.83 -7.75
CA SER A 402 3.74 16.67 -7.77
C SER A 402 3.83 15.99 -9.13
N VAL A 403 3.92 14.67 -9.13
CA VAL A 403 3.93 13.86 -10.33
C VAL A 403 2.72 12.93 -10.30
N VAL A 404 1.82 13.13 -11.27
CA VAL A 404 0.66 12.28 -11.50
C VAL A 404 0.70 11.81 -12.95
N GLY A 405 0.71 10.51 -13.19
CA GLY A 405 0.85 9.96 -14.52
C GLY A 405 0.46 8.49 -14.59
N ARG A 406 1.08 7.80 -15.53
CA ARG A 406 0.83 6.38 -15.81
C ARG A 406 0.99 5.49 -14.58
N TYR A 407 2.04 5.73 -13.80
CA TYR A 407 2.37 4.95 -12.60
C TYR A 407 2.12 5.77 -11.35
N LEU A 408 1.76 5.09 -10.26
CA LEU A 408 1.64 5.73 -8.96
C LEU A 408 3.03 6.00 -8.39
N GLU A 409 3.35 7.25 -8.14
CA GLU A 409 4.60 7.68 -7.51
C GLU A 409 4.59 7.31 -6.01
N HIS A 410 5.08 6.12 -5.68
CA HIS A 410 4.88 5.51 -4.36
C HIS A 410 6.09 5.52 -3.43
N PRO A 411 7.36 5.54 -3.91
CA PRO A 411 8.50 5.41 -3.01
C PRO A 411 8.64 6.61 -2.07
N ARG A 412 9.08 6.36 -0.83
CA ARG A 412 9.56 7.39 0.09
C ARG A 412 11.08 7.39 0.00
N ILE A 413 11.62 8.56 -0.27
CA ILE A 413 13.06 8.78 -0.39
C ILE A 413 13.39 10.03 0.41
N PHE A 414 14.40 9.95 1.23
CA PHE A 414 14.91 11.08 2.02
C PHE A 414 16.38 11.23 1.71
N SER A 415 16.77 12.41 1.23
CA SER A 415 18.16 12.70 0.86
C SER A 415 18.61 13.99 1.55
N PHE A 416 19.76 13.91 2.18
CA PHE A 416 20.39 15.01 2.91
C PHE A 416 21.81 15.18 2.43
N GLY A 417 22.25 16.44 2.25
CA GLY A 417 23.57 16.80 1.76
C GLY A 417 23.75 16.60 0.26
N ILE A 418 24.97 16.82 -0.20
CA ILE A 418 25.41 16.75 -1.59
C ILE A 418 26.72 15.99 -1.74
N GLY A 419 26.96 15.47 -2.94
CA GLY A 419 28.24 14.84 -3.31
C GLY A 419 28.57 13.62 -2.46
N LYS A 420 29.80 13.55 -1.93
CA LYS A 420 30.27 12.37 -1.17
C LYS A 420 29.66 12.25 0.24
N GLU A 421 29.14 13.36 0.78
CA GLU A 421 28.51 13.38 2.10
C GLU A 421 27.00 13.16 2.04
N GLN A 422 26.44 12.99 0.85
CA GLN A 422 25.03 12.75 0.65
C GLN A 422 24.59 11.44 1.31
N LYS A 423 23.59 11.54 2.16
CA LYS A 423 22.94 10.39 2.78
C LYS A 423 21.57 10.18 2.13
N ILE A 424 21.29 8.98 1.66
CA ILE A 424 20.02 8.65 1.02
C ILE A 424 19.38 7.48 1.77
N TYR A 425 18.11 7.67 2.14
CA TYR A 425 17.29 6.66 2.80
C TYR A 425 16.08 6.35 1.92
N ILE A 426 15.74 5.08 1.85
CA ILE A 426 14.52 4.60 1.20
C ILE A 426 13.61 3.96 2.24
N GLY A 427 12.31 4.10 2.09
CA GLY A 427 11.38 3.56 3.07
C GLY A 427 9.94 3.50 2.57
N SER A 428 9.06 3.16 3.48
CA SER A 428 7.66 2.92 3.17
C SER A 428 6.70 3.62 4.14
#